data_61848221d700e21ef2affcc12356b490
#
_entry.id   61848221d700e21ef2affcc12356b490
#
_cell.length_a   1.000
_cell.length_b   1.000
_cell.length_c   1.000
_cell.angle_alpha   90.00
_cell.angle_beta   90.00
_cell.angle_gamma   90.00
#
_symmetry.space_group_name_H-M   'P 1'
#
loop_
_entity.id
_entity.type
_entity.pdbx_description
1 polymer ?
#
loop_
_entity_poly.entity_id
_entity_poly.type
_entity_poly.pdbx_seq_one_letter_code
_entity_poly.pdbx_strand_id
1 'polypeptide(L)'
;TSGVWTEVKVAARDLYQPKVLDEAIIAIHSLQGVHTDMSGLDQFESHSTHEIYFFEEGQCKYLIQNRIYELEPGDIILLDGLTLHKANPSLSDPYVRSMIHFNPAWLEEMLPMLGMSNLLDPFQKLNNCILRTGFDESGQHVAEKMKWIAKQLEVIDQEFQCTGKINIVLETELKLEFLQLLLYIYKLSECEHLRIKDKRTEKKQHAEKIASWINQYYSEKISLERIAKELSLNKYYVSHVFKEVTGYTVMQYVMECRLMQVKYLLEMRPDQSLEEIFTSTGFESGSHFSRFFKEKMGMTPTSYRKMKSKQKCD
;
A
#
# COMPACT_ATOMS: atom_id res chain seq x y z
N THR A 1 7.82 -26.97 26.41
CA THR A 1 8.20 -27.60 25.14
C THR A 1 8.27 -26.50 24.10
N SER A 2 9.52 -26.11 23.79
CA SER A 2 9.91 -25.05 22.89
C SER A 2 9.52 -25.38 21.45
N GLY A 3 8.57 -24.63 20.90
CA GLY A 3 8.30 -24.62 19.48
C GLY A 3 9.42 -23.88 18.75
N VAL A 4 10.15 -24.59 17.92
CA VAL A 4 11.16 -24.05 17.01
C VAL A 4 10.42 -23.31 15.89
N TRP A 5 10.49 -21.98 15.92
CA TRP A 5 10.02 -21.14 14.82
C TRP A 5 11.14 -21.04 13.80
N THR A 6 10.92 -21.57 12.62
CA THR A 6 11.82 -21.39 11.47
C THR A 6 11.77 -19.93 11.04
N GLU A 7 12.88 -19.21 11.26
CA GLU A 7 13.11 -17.89 10.67
C GLU A 7 13.15 -18.02 9.15
N VAL A 8 12.10 -17.57 8.45
CA VAL A 8 12.20 -17.27 7.03
C VAL A 8 12.74 -15.84 6.93
N LYS A 9 14.06 -15.74 6.74
CA LYS A 9 14.73 -14.50 6.35
C LYS A 9 14.35 -14.20 4.90
N VAL A 10 13.28 -13.44 4.69
CA VAL A 10 13.02 -12.80 3.40
C VAL A 10 13.74 -11.44 3.46
N ALA A 11 14.81 -11.31 2.69
CA ALA A 11 15.47 -10.03 2.48
C ALA A 11 14.46 -9.06 1.85
N ALA A 12 14.38 -7.85 2.37
CA ALA A 12 13.42 -6.80 2.00
C ALA A 12 13.52 -6.30 0.52
N ARG A 13 14.28 -6.98 -0.33
CA ARG A 13 14.46 -6.66 -1.76
C ARG A 13 13.70 -7.56 -2.72
N ASP A 14 13.22 -8.69 -2.26
CA ASP A 14 12.39 -9.57 -3.04
C ASP A 14 10.98 -9.58 -2.42
N LEU A 15 10.21 -8.53 -2.71
CA LEU A 15 8.77 -8.68 -2.77
C LEU A 15 8.56 -9.89 -3.69
N TYR A 16 8.23 -11.01 -3.08
CA TYR A 16 7.97 -12.25 -3.75
C TYR A 16 6.99 -11.97 -4.89
N GLN A 17 7.51 -11.87 -6.10
CA GLN A 17 6.71 -11.85 -7.31
C GLN A 17 6.52 -13.32 -7.67
N PRO A 18 5.34 -13.90 -7.45
CA PRO A 18 5.05 -15.22 -7.97
C PRO A 18 5.18 -15.14 -9.49
N LYS A 19 6.20 -15.77 -10.04
CA LYS A 19 6.42 -15.83 -11.49
C LYS A 19 5.32 -16.60 -12.23
N VAL A 20 4.32 -17.08 -11.50
CA VAL A 20 3.43 -18.16 -11.94
C VAL A 20 1.98 -17.72 -12.07
N LEU A 21 1.52 -16.84 -11.21
CA LEU A 21 0.19 -16.25 -11.35
C LEU A 21 0.39 -14.92 -12.04
N ASP A 22 -0.14 -14.74 -13.24
CA ASP A 22 -0.14 -13.49 -13.99
C ASP A 22 -0.57 -12.30 -13.09
N GLU A 23 0.32 -11.85 -12.22
CA GLU A 23 0.19 -10.71 -11.30
C GLU A 23 -1.18 -10.57 -10.57
N ALA A 24 -2.00 -11.64 -10.56
CA ALA A 24 -3.39 -11.54 -10.10
C ALA A 24 -3.49 -11.34 -8.59
N ILE A 25 -2.73 -12.11 -7.80
CA ILE A 25 -2.79 -12.06 -6.33
C ILE A 25 -1.38 -12.25 -5.75
N ILE A 26 -0.98 -11.37 -4.86
CA ILE A 26 0.23 -11.52 -4.04
C ILE A 26 -0.20 -11.40 -2.59
N ALA A 27 0.09 -12.39 -1.77
CA ALA A 27 -0.24 -12.37 -0.35
C ALA A 27 1.02 -12.55 0.50
N ILE A 28 1.14 -11.76 1.54
CA ILE A 28 2.25 -11.79 2.49
C ILE A 28 1.69 -11.83 3.90
N HIS A 29 2.14 -12.80 4.67
CA HIS A 29 1.99 -12.80 6.12
C HIS A 29 3.37 -12.53 6.72
N SER A 30 3.54 -11.40 7.38
CA SER A 30 4.84 -10.95 7.88
C SER A 30 4.81 -10.71 9.38
N LEU A 31 5.70 -11.40 10.08
CA LEU A 31 6.05 -11.16 11.47
C LEU A 31 7.39 -10.42 11.49
N GLN A 32 7.40 -9.18 11.96
CA GLN A 32 8.64 -8.43 12.17
C GLN A 32 8.90 -8.27 13.67
N GLY A 33 10.00 -8.83 14.14
CA GLY A 33 10.47 -8.65 15.51
C GLY A 33 11.11 -7.26 15.72
N VAL A 34 11.37 -6.91 16.98
CA VAL A 34 11.91 -5.61 17.44
C VAL A 34 13.24 -5.19 16.78
N HIS A 35 13.95 -6.11 16.14
CA HIS A 35 15.29 -5.89 15.56
C HIS A 35 15.40 -6.23 14.07
N THR A 36 14.29 -6.37 13.36
CA THR A 36 14.32 -6.65 11.90
C THR A 36 14.63 -5.40 11.10
N ASP A 37 15.38 -5.60 10.01
CA ASP A 37 15.71 -4.54 9.05
C ASP A 37 14.44 -3.88 8.50
N MET A 38 14.22 -2.62 8.87
CA MET A 38 13.06 -1.82 8.49
C MET A 38 13.22 -1.17 7.12
N SER A 39 14.26 -1.52 6.35
CA SER A 39 14.59 -0.87 5.08
C SER A 39 13.48 -0.97 4.02
N GLY A 40 12.60 -1.95 4.12
CA GLY A 40 11.42 -2.08 3.26
C GLY A 40 10.22 -1.22 3.70
N LEU A 41 10.14 -0.81 4.98
CA LEU A 41 9.06 0.02 5.50
C LEU A 41 9.28 1.52 5.28
N ASP A 42 10.48 1.91 4.84
CA ASP A 42 10.84 3.31 4.61
C ASP A 42 10.31 3.89 3.29
N GLN A 43 9.55 3.14 2.52
CA GLN A 43 9.03 3.61 1.25
C GLN A 43 7.52 3.78 1.30
N PHE A 44 7.03 4.89 0.71
CA PHE A 44 5.62 5.01 0.36
C PHE A 44 5.31 4.01 -0.75
N GLU A 45 4.25 3.26 -0.57
CA GLU A 45 3.78 2.35 -1.58
C GLU A 45 2.67 3.02 -2.40
N SER A 46 2.77 2.90 -3.70
CA SER A 46 1.73 3.21 -4.66
C SER A 46 1.94 2.28 -5.84
N HIS A 47 0.95 1.47 -6.11
CA HIS A 47 0.99 0.45 -7.15
C HIS A 47 -0.35 0.42 -7.90
N SER A 48 -0.40 -0.23 -9.04
CA SER A 48 -1.63 -0.39 -9.84
C SER A 48 -2.57 -1.48 -9.30
N THR A 49 -2.20 -2.12 -8.20
CA THR A 49 -2.96 -3.20 -7.55
C THR A 49 -3.76 -2.67 -6.36
N HIS A 50 -4.91 -3.27 -6.08
CA HIS A 50 -5.63 -3.05 -4.83
C HIS A 50 -4.93 -3.80 -3.69
N GLU A 51 -5.08 -3.30 -2.46
CA GLU A 51 -4.47 -3.89 -1.28
C GLU A 51 -5.49 -4.10 -0.17
N ILE A 52 -5.42 -5.29 0.45
CA ILE A 52 -6.05 -5.60 1.73
C ILE A 52 -4.92 -5.70 2.75
N TYR A 53 -4.93 -4.84 3.73
CA TYR A 53 -3.99 -4.85 4.85
C TYR A 53 -4.73 -5.19 6.13
N PHE A 54 -4.23 -6.15 6.88
CA PHE A 54 -4.79 -6.58 8.17
C PHE A 54 -3.73 -6.43 9.26
N PHE A 55 -4.04 -5.65 10.28
CA PHE A 55 -3.15 -5.41 11.41
C PHE A 55 -3.46 -6.38 12.55
N GLU A 56 -2.45 -7.15 12.98
CA GLU A 56 -2.63 -8.21 13.97
C GLU A 56 -2.08 -7.83 15.34
N GLU A 57 -0.87 -7.23 15.42
CA GLU A 57 -0.20 -6.96 16.68
C GLU A 57 0.80 -5.79 16.56
N GLY A 58 0.99 -5.07 17.65
CA GLY A 58 1.97 -4.01 17.80
C GLY A 58 1.37 -2.63 17.99
N GLN A 59 2.18 -1.61 17.75
CA GLN A 59 1.78 -0.22 17.71
C GLN A 59 2.16 0.36 16.34
N CYS A 60 1.20 0.85 15.60
CA CYS A 60 1.43 1.40 14.28
C CYS A 60 0.57 2.64 14.02
N LYS A 61 1.20 3.72 13.56
CA LYS A 61 0.50 4.84 12.94
C LYS A 61 0.49 4.59 11.44
N TYR A 62 -0.66 4.65 10.82
CA TYR A 62 -0.82 4.42 9.39
C TYR A 62 -1.28 5.71 8.71
N LEU A 63 -0.48 6.20 7.77
CA LEU A 63 -0.82 7.37 6.96
C LEU A 63 -1.50 6.91 5.68
N ILE A 64 -2.69 7.45 5.41
CA ILE A 64 -3.42 7.25 4.16
C ILE A 64 -3.76 8.62 3.60
N GLN A 65 -3.19 8.98 2.45
CA GLN A 65 -3.27 10.34 1.90
C GLN A 65 -2.84 11.40 2.92
N ASN A 66 -3.82 12.13 3.44
CA ASN A 66 -3.63 13.20 4.41
C ASN A 66 -4.24 12.85 5.79
N ARG A 67 -4.60 11.60 6.03
CA ARG A 67 -5.15 11.13 7.31
C ARG A 67 -4.23 10.14 7.97
N ILE A 68 -4.12 10.25 9.28
CA ILE A 68 -3.27 9.40 10.09
C ILE A 68 -4.15 8.61 11.04
N TYR A 69 -3.96 7.31 11.06
CA TYR A 69 -4.71 6.39 11.89
C TYR A 69 -3.78 5.71 12.89
N GLU A 70 -4.20 5.59 14.12
CA GLU A 70 -3.57 4.70 15.09
C GLU A 70 -4.26 3.36 14.98
N LEU A 71 -3.52 2.35 14.50
CA LEU A 71 -4.07 1.03 14.28
C LEU A 71 -4.26 0.28 15.59
N GLU A 72 -5.33 -0.49 15.65
CA GLU A 72 -5.62 -1.44 16.71
C GLU A 72 -5.68 -2.87 16.12
N PRO A 73 -5.30 -3.91 16.88
CA PRO A 73 -5.44 -5.29 16.40
C PRO A 73 -6.84 -5.57 15.87
N GLY A 74 -6.91 -6.17 14.66
CA GLY A 74 -8.16 -6.41 13.96
C GLY A 74 -8.55 -5.29 12.97
N ASP A 75 -7.74 -4.23 12.81
CA ASP A 75 -7.98 -3.23 11.79
C ASP A 75 -7.70 -3.79 10.38
N ILE A 76 -8.68 -3.60 9.50
CA ILE A 76 -8.60 -3.93 8.08
C ILE A 76 -8.53 -2.63 7.29
N ILE A 77 -7.49 -2.45 6.48
CA ILE A 77 -7.34 -1.29 5.59
C ILE A 77 -7.52 -1.76 4.15
N LEU A 78 -8.35 -1.03 3.41
CA LEU A 78 -8.63 -1.30 2.00
C LEU A 78 -8.12 -0.13 1.17
N LEU A 79 -7.20 -0.40 0.25
CA LEU A 79 -6.52 0.61 -0.57
C LEU A 79 -6.69 0.31 -2.06
N ASP A 80 -6.90 1.34 -2.83
CA ASP A 80 -7.03 1.26 -4.30
C ASP A 80 -5.67 1.22 -5.03
N GLY A 81 -4.57 1.21 -4.29
CA GLY A 81 -3.20 1.20 -4.81
C GLY A 81 -2.72 2.55 -5.38
N LEU A 82 -3.60 3.43 -5.81
CA LEU A 82 -3.26 4.78 -6.28
C LEU A 82 -3.11 5.76 -5.13
N THR A 83 -3.64 5.41 -3.99
CA THR A 83 -3.60 6.22 -2.78
C THR A 83 -2.26 6.12 -2.08
N LEU A 84 -1.63 7.26 -1.85
CA LEU A 84 -0.40 7.33 -1.06
C LEU A 84 -0.67 6.87 0.37
N HIS A 85 0.00 5.80 0.78
CA HIS A 85 -0.15 5.22 2.10
C HIS A 85 1.18 4.75 2.68
N LYS A 86 1.25 4.68 4.00
CA LYS A 86 2.42 4.16 4.70
C LYS A 86 2.15 3.76 6.13
N ALA A 87 2.69 2.60 6.51
CA ALA A 87 2.82 2.19 7.89
C ALA A 87 4.01 2.90 8.58
N ASN A 88 3.82 3.33 9.82
CA ASN A 88 4.86 3.84 10.70
C ASN A 88 4.77 3.10 12.05
N PRO A 89 5.28 1.84 12.11
CA PRO A 89 5.25 1.04 13.32
C PRO A 89 6.24 1.56 14.36
N SER A 90 5.94 1.29 15.63
CA SER A 90 6.86 1.49 16.74
C SER A 90 8.03 0.51 16.62
N LEU A 91 9.25 0.99 16.88
CA LEU A 91 10.44 0.15 16.88
C LEU A 91 10.61 -0.66 18.19
N SER A 92 9.79 -0.36 19.21
CA SER A 92 9.87 -0.99 20.53
C SER A 92 9.03 -2.25 20.67
N ASP A 93 8.08 -2.44 19.75
CA ASP A 93 7.08 -3.50 19.84
C ASP A 93 7.14 -4.44 18.63
N PRO A 94 6.75 -5.71 18.78
CA PRO A 94 6.51 -6.58 17.63
C PRO A 94 5.52 -5.94 16.66
N TYR A 95 5.69 -6.17 15.37
CA TYR A 95 4.80 -5.65 14.34
C TYR A 95 4.34 -6.81 13.44
N VAL A 96 3.08 -7.21 13.62
CA VAL A 96 2.48 -8.34 12.91
C VAL A 96 1.37 -7.86 11.99
N ARG A 97 1.45 -8.21 10.74
CA ARG A 97 0.45 -7.87 9.73
C ARG A 97 0.34 -8.94 8.65
N SER A 98 -0.80 -8.97 7.99
CA SER A 98 -1.02 -9.68 6.73
C SER A 98 -1.39 -8.69 5.64
N MET A 99 -0.92 -8.90 4.41
CA MET A 99 -1.23 -8.06 3.26
C MET A 99 -1.55 -8.93 2.04
N ILE A 100 -2.53 -8.51 1.25
CA ILE A 100 -2.82 -9.09 -0.06
C ILE A 100 -2.86 -7.95 -1.07
N HIS A 101 -2.00 -8.02 -2.08
CA HIS A 101 -2.06 -7.18 -3.27
C HIS A 101 -2.71 -7.96 -4.41
N PHE A 102 -3.63 -7.34 -5.12
CA PHE A 102 -4.26 -8.00 -6.26
C PHE A 102 -4.57 -7.02 -7.39
N ASN A 103 -4.46 -7.50 -8.62
CA ASN A 103 -4.88 -6.73 -9.79
C ASN A 103 -6.40 -6.89 -9.95
N PRO A 104 -7.21 -5.81 -9.91
CA PRO A 104 -8.67 -5.92 -10.04
C PRO A 104 -9.13 -6.32 -11.44
N ALA A 105 -8.30 -6.17 -12.47
CA ALA A 105 -8.69 -6.38 -13.86
C ALA A 105 -9.24 -7.80 -14.14
N TRP A 106 -8.69 -8.83 -13.51
CA TRP A 106 -9.18 -10.20 -13.68
C TRP A 106 -10.57 -10.44 -13.07
N LEU A 107 -11.03 -9.55 -12.19
CA LEU A 107 -12.38 -9.60 -11.61
C LEU A 107 -13.41 -8.85 -12.46
N GLU A 108 -12.99 -7.90 -13.29
CA GLU A 108 -13.89 -7.01 -14.02
C GLU A 108 -14.88 -7.74 -14.93
N GLU A 109 -14.45 -8.82 -15.57
CA GLU A 109 -15.31 -9.64 -16.41
C GLU A 109 -16.23 -10.58 -15.60
N MET A 110 -15.76 -11.09 -14.48
CA MET A 110 -16.44 -12.08 -13.67
C MET A 110 -17.51 -11.45 -12.76
N LEU A 111 -17.23 -10.30 -12.13
CA LEU A 111 -18.14 -9.70 -11.16
C LEU A 111 -19.52 -9.36 -11.72
N PRO A 112 -19.68 -8.83 -12.94
CA PRO A 112 -20.99 -8.61 -13.54
C PRO A 112 -21.79 -9.92 -13.74
N MET A 113 -21.11 -11.00 -14.11
CA MET A 113 -21.75 -12.32 -14.29
C MET A 113 -22.28 -12.90 -12.97
N LEU A 114 -21.66 -12.53 -11.86
CA LEU A 114 -22.09 -12.90 -10.49
C LEU A 114 -23.12 -11.91 -9.92
N GLY A 115 -23.48 -10.84 -10.64
CA GLY A 115 -24.35 -9.77 -10.14
C GLY A 115 -23.69 -8.91 -9.04
N MET A 116 -22.36 -8.90 -8.95
CA MET A 116 -21.57 -8.27 -7.88
C MET A 116 -20.63 -7.19 -8.42
N SER A 117 -21.07 -6.40 -9.41
CA SER A 117 -20.25 -5.32 -10.01
C SER A 117 -19.74 -4.29 -8.99
N ASN A 118 -20.38 -4.21 -7.82
CA ASN A 118 -20.02 -3.30 -6.73
C ASN A 118 -19.10 -3.90 -5.66
N LEU A 119 -18.60 -5.13 -5.86
CA LEU A 119 -17.79 -5.83 -4.86
C LEU A 119 -16.51 -5.05 -4.46
N LEU A 120 -15.95 -4.28 -5.40
CA LEU A 120 -14.74 -3.48 -5.18
C LEU A 120 -15.02 -2.04 -4.71
N ASP A 121 -16.29 -1.67 -4.52
CA ASP A 121 -16.66 -0.35 -4.01
C ASP A 121 -15.97 0.04 -2.70
N PRO A 122 -15.75 -0.88 -1.72
CA PRO A 122 -15.04 -0.53 -0.49
C PRO A 122 -13.63 0.02 -0.70
N PHE A 123 -12.95 -0.37 -1.76
CA PHE A 123 -11.62 0.13 -2.10
C PHE A 123 -11.67 1.55 -2.71
N GLN A 124 -12.75 1.90 -3.38
CA GLN A 124 -12.89 3.13 -4.16
C GLN A 124 -13.79 4.17 -3.46
N LYS A 125 -15.02 3.78 -3.10
CA LYS A 125 -16.06 4.70 -2.61
C LYS A 125 -15.87 5.09 -1.15
N LEU A 126 -15.27 4.24 -0.34
CA LEU A 126 -15.03 4.53 1.06
C LEU A 126 -13.74 5.35 1.29
N ASN A 127 -13.08 5.80 0.21
CA ASN A 127 -11.87 6.61 0.25
C ASN A 127 -10.85 6.08 1.27
N ASN A 128 -10.40 4.82 1.03
CA ASN A 128 -9.44 4.17 1.91
C ASN A 128 -10.01 3.94 3.31
N CYS A 129 -10.92 3.00 3.40
CA CYS A 129 -11.65 2.66 4.60
C CYS A 129 -10.78 1.83 5.54
N ILE A 130 -10.85 2.16 6.83
CA ILE A 130 -10.40 1.27 7.89
C ILE A 130 -11.65 0.72 8.59
N LEU A 131 -11.74 -0.61 8.60
CA LEU A 131 -12.76 -1.35 9.34
C LEU A 131 -12.13 -1.88 10.62
N ARG A 132 -12.66 -1.50 11.77
CA ARG A 132 -12.17 -1.93 13.08
C ARG A 132 -13.01 -3.06 13.62
N THR A 133 -12.50 -4.28 13.59
CA THR A 133 -13.20 -5.46 14.10
C THR A 133 -12.94 -5.70 15.58
N GLY A 134 -11.92 -5.06 16.18
CA GLY A 134 -11.49 -5.34 17.55
C GLY A 134 -10.92 -6.75 17.73
N PHE A 135 -10.49 -7.40 16.63
CA PHE A 135 -10.04 -8.79 16.61
C PHE A 135 -11.09 -9.79 17.11
N ASP A 136 -12.36 -9.46 16.93
CA ASP A 136 -13.48 -10.35 17.21
C ASP A 136 -13.52 -11.54 16.24
N GLU A 137 -14.60 -12.33 16.28
CA GLU A 137 -14.81 -13.47 15.37
C GLU A 137 -14.66 -13.07 13.89
N SER A 138 -15.10 -11.86 13.53
CA SER A 138 -14.99 -11.33 12.17
C SER A 138 -13.56 -11.06 11.77
N GLY A 139 -12.78 -10.40 12.65
CA GLY A 139 -11.37 -10.13 12.43
C GLY A 139 -10.55 -11.41 12.37
N GLN A 140 -10.80 -12.36 13.26
CA GLN A 140 -10.15 -13.67 13.26
C GLN A 140 -10.40 -14.42 11.96
N HIS A 141 -11.63 -14.42 11.46
CA HIS A 141 -11.98 -15.07 10.19
C HIS A 141 -11.20 -14.45 9.00
N VAL A 142 -11.07 -13.12 8.94
CA VAL A 142 -10.27 -12.45 7.90
C VAL A 142 -8.81 -12.85 8.02
N ALA A 143 -8.23 -12.83 9.23
CA ALA A 143 -6.84 -13.20 9.48
C ALA A 143 -6.54 -14.64 9.03
N GLU A 144 -7.41 -15.59 9.38
CA GLU A 144 -7.27 -17.00 9.00
C GLU A 144 -7.31 -17.20 7.49
N LYS A 145 -8.26 -16.55 6.81
CA LYS A 145 -8.35 -16.60 5.33
C LYS A 145 -7.13 -15.99 4.65
N MET A 146 -6.63 -14.85 5.12
CA MET A 146 -5.43 -14.22 4.57
C MET A 146 -4.19 -15.12 4.77
N LYS A 147 -4.03 -15.73 5.94
CA LYS A 147 -2.94 -16.70 6.21
C LYS A 147 -3.04 -17.95 5.33
N TRP A 148 -4.25 -18.45 5.14
CA TRP A 148 -4.48 -19.60 4.25
C TRP A 148 -4.10 -19.26 2.80
N ILE A 149 -4.53 -18.11 2.28
CA ILE A 149 -4.19 -17.63 0.93
C ILE A 149 -2.67 -17.50 0.76
N ALA A 150 -1.98 -16.86 1.71
CA ALA A 150 -0.52 -16.73 1.67
C ALA A 150 0.18 -18.10 1.60
N LYS A 151 -0.28 -19.06 2.42
CA LYS A 151 0.27 -20.43 2.41
C LYS A 151 0.01 -21.17 1.10
N GLN A 152 -1.17 -21.01 0.49
CA GLN A 152 -1.47 -21.66 -0.79
C GLN A 152 -0.63 -21.08 -1.94
N LEU A 153 -0.36 -19.79 -1.93
CA LEU A 153 0.55 -19.17 -2.90
C LEU A 153 1.97 -19.77 -2.80
N GLU A 154 2.47 -20.00 -1.59
CA GLU A 154 3.76 -20.67 -1.39
C GLU A 154 3.75 -22.10 -1.96
N VAL A 155 2.66 -22.86 -1.76
CA VAL A 155 2.51 -24.22 -2.30
C VAL A 155 2.49 -24.21 -3.82
N ILE A 156 1.71 -23.31 -4.44
CA ILE A 156 1.63 -23.17 -5.90
C ILE A 156 3.00 -22.84 -6.49
N ASP A 157 3.74 -21.93 -5.86
CA ASP A 157 5.06 -21.54 -6.33
C ASP A 157 6.08 -22.70 -6.21
N GLN A 158 6.10 -23.39 -5.10
CA GLN A 158 6.97 -24.57 -4.91
C GLN A 158 6.67 -25.66 -5.95
N GLU A 159 5.40 -25.94 -6.22
CA GLU A 159 5.00 -26.90 -7.24
C GLU A 159 5.44 -26.46 -8.64
N PHE A 160 5.29 -25.18 -8.95
CA PHE A 160 5.76 -24.65 -10.22
C PHE A 160 7.29 -24.71 -10.36
N GLN A 161 8.04 -24.37 -9.32
CA GLN A 161 9.50 -24.49 -9.33
C GLN A 161 9.96 -25.93 -9.59
N CYS A 162 9.21 -26.92 -9.08
CA CYS A 162 9.53 -28.32 -9.28
C CYS A 162 9.09 -28.87 -10.65
N THR A 163 7.94 -28.45 -11.16
CA THR A 163 7.30 -29.07 -12.33
C THR A 163 7.36 -28.20 -13.59
N GLY A 164 7.59 -26.91 -13.45
CA GLY A 164 7.46 -25.90 -14.52
C GLY A 164 6.02 -25.71 -15.02
N LYS A 165 5.02 -26.20 -14.27
CA LYS A 165 3.60 -26.13 -14.65
C LYS A 165 2.76 -25.60 -13.49
N ILE A 166 1.76 -24.80 -13.83
CA ILE A 166 0.76 -24.34 -12.87
C ILE A 166 -0.27 -25.44 -12.66
N ASN A 167 -0.57 -25.74 -11.40
CA ASN A 167 -1.67 -26.60 -11.05
C ASN A 167 -2.97 -25.78 -11.08
N ILE A 168 -3.74 -25.92 -12.16
CA ILE A 168 -4.96 -25.15 -12.39
C ILE A 168 -6.03 -25.36 -11.31
N VAL A 169 -6.04 -26.50 -10.65
CA VAL A 169 -6.99 -26.79 -9.57
C VAL A 169 -6.65 -25.94 -8.35
N LEU A 170 -5.38 -25.97 -7.91
CA LEU A 170 -4.93 -25.16 -6.77
C LEU A 170 -5.07 -23.65 -7.04
N GLU A 171 -4.76 -23.20 -8.26
CA GLU A 171 -4.97 -21.82 -8.66
C GLU A 171 -6.45 -21.41 -8.61
N THR A 172 -7.33 -22.28 -9.08
CA THR A 172 -8.77 -22.05 -9.06
C THR A 172 -9.31 -22.01 -7.63
N GLU A 173 -8.88 -22.95 -6.78
CA GLU A 173 -9.24 -22.95 -5.35
C GLU A 173 -8.79 -21.65 -4.66
N LEU A 174 -7.57 -21.20 -4.93
CA LEU A 174 -7.07 -19.92 -4.40
C LEU A 174 -7.94 -18.74 -4.82
N LYS A 175 -8.29 -18.65 -6.11
CA LYS A 175 -9.15 -17.57 -6.65
C LYS A 175 -10.54 -17.58 -6.03
N LEU A 176 -11.14 -18.76 -5.81
CA LEU A 176 -12.43 -18.89 -5.15
C LEU A 176 -12.38 -18.46 -3.68
N GLU A 177 -11.35 -18.88 -2.95
CA GLU A 177 -11.17 -18.47 -1.55
C GLU A 177 -10.91 -16.97 -1.43
N PHE A 178 -10.14 -16.40 -2.34
CA PHE A 178 -9.94 -14.97 -2.39
C PHE A 178 -11.25 -14.20 -2.68
N LEU A 179 -12.06 -14.69 -3.61
CA LEU A 179 -13.38 -14.11 -3.89
C LEU A 179 -14.31 -14.17 -2.68
N GLN A 180 -14.27 -15.28 -1.91
CA GLN A 180 -15.01 -15.40 -0.65
C GLN A 180 -14.52 -14.38 0.39
N LEU A 181 -13.19 -14.15 0.49
CA LEU A 181 -12.64 -13.12 1.36
C LEU A 181 -13.13 -11.73 0.96
N LEU A 182 -13.12 -11.37 -0.34
CA LEU A 182 -13.65 -10.10 -0.82
C LEU A 182 -15.13 -9.91 -0.49
N LEU A 183 -15.95 -10.94 -0.69
CA LEU A 183 -17.37 -10.92 -0.32
C LEU A 183 -17.58 -10.72 1.18
N TYR A 184 -16.75 -11.32 2.00
CA TYR A 184 -16.81 -11.16 3.45
C TYR A 184 -16.44 -9.73 3.86
N ILE A 185 -15.34 -9.20 3.33
CA ILE A 185 -14.91 -7.81 3.56
C ILE A 185 -15.97 -6.82 3.08
N TYR A 186 -16.59 -7.06 1.92
CA TYR A 186 -17.68 -6.24 1.43
C TYR A 186 -18.83 -6.16 2.44
N LYS A 187 -19.27 -7.31 2.99
CA LYS A 187 -20.31 -7.35 4.04
C LYS A 187 -19.89 -6.58 5.29
N LEU A 188 -18.64 -6.71 5.73
CA LEU A 188 -18.12 -5.94 6.86
C LEU A 188 -18.13 -4.43 6.57
N SER A 189 -17.82 -4.02 5.34
CA SER A 189 -17.81 -2.62 4.95
C SER A 189 -19.18 -1.94 4.98
N GLU A 190 -20.26 -2.72 4.86
CA GLU A 190 -21.64 -2.22 5.00
C GLU A 190 -22.02 -1.94 6.47
N CYS A 191 -21.27 -2.47 7.44
CA CYS A 191 -21.50 -2.27 8.86
C CYS A 191 -20.93 -0.91 9.33
N GLU A 192 -21.78 0.11 9.47
CA GLU A 192 -21.34 1.46 9.86
C GLU A 192 -20.59 1.51 11.20
N HIS A 193 -20.90 0.63 12.15
CA HIS A 193 -20.25 0.59 13.46
C HIS A 193 -18.79 0.15 13.43
N LEU A 194 -18.37 -0.56 12.36
CA LEU A 194 -16.97 -0.97 12.17
C LEU A 194 -16.11 0.15 11.58
N ARG A 195 -16.73 1.21 11.04
CA ARG A 195 -15.99 2.34 10.47
C ARG A 195 -15.44 3.23 11.57
N ILE A 196 -14.16 3.51 11.53
CA ILE A 196 -13.50 4.31 12.57
C ILE A 196 -14.04 5.74 12.58
N LYS A 197 -14.56 6.16 13.74
CA LYS A 197 -14.78 7.57 14.06
C LYS A 197 -13.51 8.12 14.71
N ASP A 198 -12.78 8.91 13.97
CA ASP A 198 -11.43 9.36 14.31
C ASP A 198 -11.37 10.28 15.54
N LYS A 199 -10.55 9.92 16.56
CA LYS A 199 -10.18 10.82 17.65
C LYS A 199 -9.01 11.71 17.18
N ARG A 200 -9.31 12.95 16.81
CA ARG A 200 -8.33 13.89 16.30
C ARG A 200 -7.62 14.63 17.44
N THR A 201 -6.33 14.38 17.60
CA THR A 201 -5.48 15.26 18.42
C THR A 201 -5.04 16.48 17.60
N GLU A 202 -4.70 17.59 18.26
CA GLU A 202 -4.24 18.81 17.60
C GLU A 202 -3.00 18.57 16.71
N LYS A 203 -2.02 17.79 17.22
CA LYS A 203 -0.83 17.39 16.44
C LYS A 203 -1.20 16.63 15.17
N LYS A 204 -2.14 15.69 15.27
CA LYS A 204 -2.63 14.91 14.14
C LYS A 204 -3.31 15.81 13.11
N GLN A 205 -4.18 16.72 13.56
CA GLN A 205 -4.84 17.69 12.66
C GLN A 205 -3.83 18.58 11.93
N HIS A 206 -2.76 19.04 12.61
CA HIS A 206 -1.71 19.83 11.98
C HIS A 206 -0.92 19.00 10.96
N ALA A 207 -0.55 17.75 11.28
CA ALA A 207 0.14 16.89 10.33
C ALA A 207 -0.74 16.58 9.10
N GLU A 208 -2.04 16.34 9.27
CA GLU A 208 -3.00 16.15 8.19
C GLU A 208 -3.17 17.40 7.32
N LYS A 209 -3.22 18.60 7.92
CA LYS A 209 -3.26 19.86 7.18
C LYS A 209 -2.00 20.05 6.35
N ILE A 210 -0.82 19.73 6.91
CA ILE A 210 0.46 19.80 6.19
C ILE A 210 0.46 18.82 5.01
N ALA A 211 0.05 17.58 5.21
CA ALA A 211 -0.04 16.57 4.15
C ALA A 211 -1.03 17.00 3.05
N SER A 212 -2.21 17.51 3.43
CA SER A 212 -3.22 18.01 2.49
C SER A 212 -2.68 19.17 1.64
N TRP A 213 -1.99 20.10 2.27
CA TRP A 213 -1.36 21.21 1.55
C TRP A 213 -0.29 20.72 0.58
N ILE A 214 0.58 19.78 1.00
CA ILE A 214 1.58 19.18 0.11
C ILE A 214 0.92 18.47 -1.08
N ASN A 215 -0.12 17.67 -0.86
CA ASN A 215 -0.83 16.98 -1.93
C ASN A 215 -1.47 17.93 -2.96
N GLN A 216 -1.82 19.14 -2.54
CA GLN A 216 -2.34 20.18 -3.43
C GLN A 216 -1.25 20.88 -4.24
N TYR A 217 -0.05 21.10 -3.63
CA TYR A 217 0.98 21.97 -4.18
C TYR A 217 2.32 21.28 -4.48
N TYR A 218 2.41 19.91 -4.44
CA TYR A 218 3.66 19.17 -4.61
C TYR A 218 4.41 19.48 -5.91
N SER A 219 3.70 19.89 -6.97
CA SER A 219 4.29 20.24 -8.26
C SER A 219 5.00 21.61 -8.26
N GLU A 220 4.76 22.41 -7.25
CA GLU A 220 5.37 23.73 -7.10
C GLU A 220 6.67 23.67 -6.28
N LYS A 221 7.37 24.82 -6.19
CA LYS A 221 8.52 24.95 -5.29
C LYS A 221 8.06 24.98 -3.83
N ILE A 222 8.39 23.96 -3.08
CA ILE A 222 8.02 23.79 -1.66
C ILE A 222 9.21 24.06 -0.76
N SER A 223 8.96 24.79 0.34
CA SER A 223 9.88 24.95 1.47
C SER A 223 9.11 24.90 2.78
N LEU A 224 9.81 24.60 3.88
CA LEU A 224 9.22 24.62 5.23
C LEU A 224 8.68 26.00 5.59
N GLU A 225 9.36 27.06 5.15
CA GLU A 225 8.95 28.46 5.37
C GLU A 225 7.62 28.75 4.67
N ARG A 226 7.45 28.27 3.43
CA ARG A 226 6.20 28.45 2.68
C ARG A 226 5.04 27.74 3.36
N ILE A 227 5.21 26.46 3.73
CA ILE A 227 4.19 25.69 4.44
C ILE A 227 3.82 26.36 5.76
N ALA A 228 4.81 26.77 6.53
CA ALA A 228 4.61 27.41 7.83
C ALA A 228 3.80 28.74 7.69
N LYS A 229 4.14 29.54 6.68
CA LYS A 229 3.42 30.79 6.37
C LYS A 229 1.96 30.52 5.99
N GLU A 230 1.73 29.60 5.05
CA GLU A 230 0.38 29.31 4.54
C GLU A 230 -0.54 28.69 5.61
N LEU A 231 0.02 27.86 6.49
CA LEU A 231 -0.75 27.22 7.55
C LEU A 231 -0.75 27.99 8.87
N SER A 232 -0.11 29.17 8.91
CA SER A 232 0.05 29.98 10.14
C SER A 232 0.72 29.21 11.28
N LEU A 233 1.73 28.41 10.96
CA LEU A 233 2.49 27.59 11.90
C LEU A 233 3.96 28.03 11.96
N ASN A 234 4.68 27.64 13.02
CA ASN A 234 6.12 27.82 13.07
C ASN A 234 6.84 26.73 12.25
N LYS A 235 7.88 27.08 11.48
CA LYS A 235 8.60 26.13 10.60
C LYS A 235 9.24 24.96 11.34
N TYR A 236 9.75 25.19 12.55
CA TYR A 236 10.32 24.13 13.37
C TYR A 236 9.23 23.18 13.86
N TYR A 237 8.06 23.74 14.22
CA TYR A 237 6.89 22.94 14.58
C TYR A 237 6.39 22.10 13.41
N VAL A 238 6.27 22.68 12.19
CA VAL A 238 5.89 21.96 10.97
C VAL A 238 6.80 20.74 10.75
N SER A 239 8.13 20.95 10.80
CA SER A 239 9.09 19.86 10.61
C SER A 239 8.99 18.78 11.69
N HIS A 240 8.86 19.20 12.96
CA HIS A 240 8.83 18.29 14.09
C HIS A 240 7.51 17.51 14.14
N VAL A 241 6.36 18.19 14.11
CA VAL A 241 5.05 17.54 14.23
C VAL A 241 4.79 16.61 13.07
N PHE A 242 5.16 17.01 11.86
CA PHE A 242 4.99 16.16 10.69
C PHE A 242 5.82 14.86 10.81
N LYS A 243 7.09 14.99 11.19
CA LYS A 243 7.97 13.81 11.38
C LYS A 243 7.53 12.95 12.56
N GLU A 244 7.14 13.54 13.70
CA GLU A 244 6.66 12.83 14.88
C GLU A 244 5.41 11.98 14.57
N VAL A 245 4.49 12.54 13.78
CA VAL A 245 3.19 11.90 13.52
C VAL A 245 3.25 10.94 12.34
N THR A 246 3.97 11.30 11.26
CA THR A 246 4.01 10.51 10.01
C THR A 246 5.23 9.61 9.88
N GLY A 247 6.28 9.84 10.68
CA GLY A 247 7.58 9.20 10.52
C GLY A 247 8.45 9.81 9.40
N TYR A 248 7.95 10.80 8.64
CA TYR A 248 8.61 11.40 7.50
C TYR A 248 9.01 12.83 7.72
N THR A 249 10.12 13.23 7.10
CA THR A 249 10.33 14.66 6.87
C THR A 249 9.35 15.17 5.79
N VAL A 250 9.01 16.44 5.89
CA VAL A 250 8.15 17.12 4.90
C VAL A 250 8.69 16.93 3.47
N MET A 251 10.01 17.07 3.26
CA MET A 251 10.59 16.95 1.93
C MET A 251 10.59 15.51 1.40
N GLN A 252 10.75 14.50 2.26
CA GLN A 252 10.56 13.11 1.86
C GLN A 252 9.12 12.89 1.35
N TYR A 253 8.13 13.40 2.08
CA TYR A 253 6.73 13.27 1.67
C TYR A 253 6.43 13.97 0.34
N VAL A 254 6.98 15.19 0.12
CA VAL A 254 6.87 15.89 -1.17
C VAL A 254 7.44 15.06 -2.32
N MET A 255 8.61 14.45 -2.11
CA MET A 255 9.25 13.65 -3.15
C MET A 255 8.47 12.37 -3.47
N GLU A 256 7.83 11.76 -2.48
CA GLU A 256 6.97 10.60 -2.71
C GLU A 256 5.67 10.98 -3.46
N CYS A 257 5.05 12.12 -3.13
CA CYS A 257 3.90 12.64 -3.90
C CYS A 257 4.28 12.85 -5.38
N ARG A 258 5.45 13.43 -5.64
CA ARG A 258 5.97 13.62 -7.00
C ARG A 258 6.21 12.29 -7.70
N LEU A 259 6.84 11.34 -7.03
CA LEU A 259 7.12 10.02 -7.59
C LEU A 259 5.84 9.28 -7.98
N MET A 260 4.83 9.33 -7.11
CA MET A 260 3.53 8.72 -7.37
C MET A 260 2.88 9.30 -8.63
N GLN A 261 2.87 10.64 -8.75
CA GLN A 261 2.33 11.29 -9.93
C GLN A 261 3.12 10.98 -11.20
N VAL A 262 4.45 10.86 -11.09
CA VAL A 262 5.30 10.41 -12.22
C VAL A 262 4.90 9.01 -12.66
N LYS A 263 4.77 8.05 -11.74
CA LYS A 263 4.34 6.69 -12.06
C LYS A 263 3.01 6.69 -12.80
N TYR A 264 2.03 7.40 -12.25
CA TYR A 264 0.71 7.56 -12.87
C TYR A 264 0.81 8.10 -14.31
N LEU A 265 1.57 9.18 -14.53
CA LEU A 265 1.73 9.78 -15.86
C LEU A 265 2.47 8.85 -16.84
N LEU A 266 3.49 8.12 -16.37
CA LEU A 266 4.20 7.14 -17.18
C LEU A 266 3.29 5.98 -17.65
N GLU A 267 2.32 5.59 -16.84
CA GLU A 267 1.37 4.51 -17.13
C GLU A 267 0.17 4.98 -17.97
N MET A 268 -0.38 6.16 -17.64
CA MET A 268 -1.64 6.63 -18.21
C MET A 268 -1.45 7.58 -19.41
N ARG A 269 -0.26 8.14 -19.60
CA ARG A 269 0.07 9.08 -20.66
C ARG A 269 1.34 8.67 -21.42
N PRO A 270 1.31 7.53 -22.15
CA PRO A 270 2.50 6.97 -22.81
C PRO A 270 3.13 7.92 -23.84
N ASP A 271 2.33 8.81 -24.45
CA ASP A 271 2.77 9.76 -25.48
C ASP A 271 3.43 11.02 -24.89
N GLN A 272 3.27 11.28 -23.59
CA GLN A 272 3.86 12.43 -22.93
C GLN A 272 5.38 12.26 -22.79
N SER A 273 6.16 13.28 -23.15
CA SER A 273 7.61 13.24 -23.01
C SER A 273 8.05 13.15 -21.54
N LEU A 274 9.24 12.60 -21.30
CA LEU A 274 9.78 12.57 -19.92
C LEU A 274 10.02 13.98 -19.39
N GLU A 275 10.35 14.93 -20.26
CA GLU A 275 10.56 16.34 -19.89
C GLU A 275 9.28 16.98 -19.41
N GLU A 276 8.18 16.80 -20.10
CA GLU A 276 6.87 17.28 -19.67
C GLU A 276 6.45 16.64 -18.34
N ILE A 277 6.70 15.33 -18.17
CA ILE A 277 6.36 14.63 -16.93
C ILE A 277 7.14 15.18 -15.74
N PHE A 278 8.48 15.27 -15.82
CA PHE A 278 9.25 15.75 -14.67
C PHE A 278 8.97 17.22 -14.36
N THR A 279 8.75 18.04 -15.37
CA THR A 279 8.43 19.47 -15.18
C THR A 279 7.07 19.65 -14.51
N SER A 280 6.04 18.94 -15.01
CA SER A 280 4.67 19.03 -14.45
C SER A 280 4.55 18.43 -13.03
N THR A 281 5.48 17.59 -12.64
CA THR A 281 5.51 16.98 -11.30
C THR A 281 6.43 17.69 -10.32
N GLY A 282 7.05 18.79 -10.73
CA GLY A 282 7.82 19.70 -9.86
C GLY A 282 9.28 19.29 -9.64
N PHE A 283 9.86 18.43 -10.48
CA PHE A 283 11.30 18.20 -10.48
C PHE A 283 12.03 19.36 -11.18
N GLU A 284 13.09 19.87 -10.56
CA GLU A 284 13.84 21.02 -11.09
C GLU A 284 14.75 20.65 -12.28
N SER A 285 15.13 19.36 -12.41
CA SER A 285 15.96 18.90 -13.52
C SER A 285 15.71 17.44 -13.87
N GLY A 286 15.84 17.09 -15.16
CA GLY A 286 15.72 15.72 -15.65
C GLY A 286 16.78 14.78 -15.08
N SER A 287 17.97 15.28 -14.76
CA SER A 287 19.04 14.49 -14.14
C SER A 287 18.69 14.10 -12.70
N HIS A 288 18.16 15.03 -11.91
CA HIS A 288 17.69 14.75 -10.56
C HIS A 288 16.51 13.78 -10.59
N PHE A 289 15.53 14.02 -11.46
CA PHE A 289 14.39 13.14 -11.69
C PHE A 289 14.82 11.71 -12.02
N SER A 290 15.65 11.52 -13.05
CA SER A 290 16.05 10.19 -13.51
C SER A 290 16.84 9.41 -12.47
N ARG A 291 17.71 10.09 -11.70
CA ARG A 291 18.47 9.49 -10.62
C ARG A 291 17.55 9.08 -9.46
N PHE A 292 16.69 9.97 -9.02
CA PHE A 292 15.75 9.71 -7.94
C PHE A 292 14.79 8.58 -8.30
N PHE A 293 14.21 8.60 -9.51
CA PHE A 293 13.32 7.55 -9.97
C PHE A 293 14.04 6.18 -10.02
N LYS A 294 15.27 6.14 -10.57
CA LYS A 294 16.05 4.90 -10.62
C LYS A 294 16.41 4.38 -9.23
N GLU A 295 16.73 5.26 -8.29
CA GLU A 295 17.03 4.90 -6.90
C GLU A 295 15.81 4.24 -6.24
N LYS A 296 14.62 4.83 -6.43
CA LYS A 296 13.37 4.35 -5.83
C LYS A 296 12.78 3.12 -6.53
N MET A 297 12.83 3.06 -7.85
CA MET A 297 12.17 2.03 -8.66
C MET A 297 13.10 0.91 -9.14
N GLY A 298 14.41 1.00 -8.86
CA GLY A 298 15.40 0.07 -9.37
C GLY A 298 15.66 0.16 -10.88
N MET A 299 14.87 0.93 -11.63
CA MET A 299 14.96 1.06 -13.09
C MET A 299 14.73 2.50 -13.56
N THR A 300 15.10 2.79 -14.81
CA THR A 300 14.90 4.14 -15.38
C THR A 300 13.43 4.40 -15.72
N PRO A 301 12.98 5.69 -15.76
CA PRO A 301 11.61 6.04 -16.17
C PRO A 301 11.22 5.46 -17.54
N THR A 302 12.15 5.46 -18.49
CA THR A 302 11.93 4.89 -19.84
C THR A 302 11.71 3.37 -19.79
N SER A 303 12.53 2.66 -18.99
CA SER A 303 12.38 1.21 -18.83
C SER A 303 11.05 0.87 -18.13
N TYR A 304 10.68 1.65 -17.12
CA TYR A 304 9.41 1.50 -16.41
C TYR A 304 8.21 1.68 -17.35
N ARG A 305 8.18 2.77 -18.14
CA ARG A 305 7.14 3.01 -19.16
C ARG A 305 7.02 1.84 -20.14
N LYS A 306 8.17 1.37 -20.66
CA LYS A 306 8.19 0.27 -21.63
C LYS A 306 7.70 -1.04 -21.04
N MET A 307 8.00 -1.31 -19.78
CA MET A 307 7.51 -2.48 -19.06
C MET A 307 5.98 -2.41 -18.93
N LYS A 308 5.44 -1.28 -18.45
CA LYS A 308 4.01 -1.09 -18.25
C LYS A 308 3.19 -1.03 -19.55
N SER A 309 3.76 -0.52 -20.65
CA SER A 309 3.07 -0.54 -21.95
C SER A 309 3.00 -1.93 -22.59
N LYS A 310 3.96 -2.82 -22.32
CA LYS A 310 3.88 -4.21 -22.77
C LYS A 310 2.79 -5.00 -22.02
N GLN A 311 2.62 -4.75 -20.73
CA GLN A 311 1.59 -5.39 -19.90
C GLN A 311 0.14 -5.02 -20.31
N LYS A 312 -0.05 -3.96 -21.10
CA LYS A 312 -1.39 -3.56 -21.62
C LYS A 312 -1.70 -4.15 -23.00
N CYS A 313 -0.75 -4.79 -23.65
CA CYS A 313 -0.90 -5.34 -25.01
C CYS A 313 -0.98 -6.88 -25.05
N ASP A 314 -0.70 -7.53 -23.92
CA ASP A 314 -0.85 -8.97 -23.69
C ASP A 314 -2.10 -9.22 -22.84
#